data_9fcd91665f4ae1a68865f15efed40140
#
_entry.id   9fcd91665f4ae1a68865f15efed40140
#
_cell.length_a   1.000
_cell.length_b   1.000
_cell.length_c   1.000
_cell.angle_alpha   90.00
_cell.angle_beta   90.00
_cell.angle_gamma   90.00
#
_symmetry.space_group_name_H-M   'P 1'
#
loop_
_entity.id
_entity.type
_entity.pdbx_description
1 polymer ?
#
loop_
_entity_poly.entity_id
_entity_poly.type
_entity_poly.pdbx_seq_one_letter_code
_entity_poly.pdbx_strand_id
1 'polypeptide(L)'
;MFSTIGDLLVTGRRQCRQLVLAALITLVAGAAHAGYTTTRYPIVLMHGMSGFDQVGAVDYFYGIPQSLRDGGARVFVAQVSAFNSSEQRGEQLLQQVRNVLAITGAQKVNLIGHSHGSQTVRYVAAVAPELVASVTAVGGPNKGSKVADFVDANLREGSWLRGVAAAFINAFGQVISFLSGSTAYEQNAIAAMKSLTTSGSAAFNAKFPQAIPTSSCGDGASVVNGIRYYSWTGDRNLTNVFDVLDAPLAVLGQLHGAQNDGLVSVCSSKLGQSLGVYAQNHLDEV
;
A
#
# COMPACT_ATOMS: atom_id res chain seq x y z
N MET A 1 -56.22 -55.75 -12.31
CA MET A 1 -55.50 -54.83 -13.23
C MET A 1 -55.60 -53.38 -12.76
N PHE A 2 -55.56 -53.10 -11.45
CA PHE A 2 -55.70 -51.76 -10.87
C PHE A 2 -54.56 -51.40 -9.90
N SER A 3 -53.51 -52.24 -9.80
CA SER A 3 -52.41 -52.03 -8.83
C SER A 3 -51.22 -51.20 -9.41
N THR A 4 -51.04 -51.12 -10.71
CA THR A 4 -49.85 -50.55 -11.36
C THR A 4 -49.86 -49.05 -11.57
N ILE A 5 -51.02 -48.38 -11.49
CA ILE A 5 -51.11 -46.93 -11.73
C ILE A 5 -50.79 -46.15 -10.44
N GLY A 6 -51.14 -46.72 -9.27
CA GLY A 6 -50.82 -46.08 -7.96
C GLY A 6 -49.33 -46.00 -7.66
N ASP A 7 -48.58 -47.04 -8.01
CA ASP A 7 -47.14 -47.11 -7.76
C ASP A 7 -46.31 -46.16 -8.69
N LEU A 8 -46.77 -45.95 -9.91
CA LEU A 8 -46.14 -44.99 -10.85
C LEU A 8 -46.31 -43.52 -10.37
N LEU A 9 -47.46 -43.18 -9.79
CA LEU A 9 -47.74 -41.83 -9.33
C LEU A 9 -46.97 -41.52 -8.00
N VAL A 10 -46.73 -42.51 -7.17
CA VAL A 10 -45.98 -42.37 -5.89
C VAL A 10 -44.49 -42.25 -6.17
N THR A 11 -43.93 -43.02 -7.13
CA THR A 11 -42.53 -42.94 -7.54
C THR A 11 -42.25 -41.63 -8.25
N GLY A 12 -43.09 -41.14 -9.14
CA GLY A 12 -42.94 -39.86 -9.81
C GLY A 12 -42.92 -38.66 -8.84
N ARG A 13 -43.80 -38.68 -7.83
CA ARG A 13 -43.83 -37.63 -6.78
C ARG A 13 -42.61 -37.67 -5.88
N ARG A 14 -42.03 -38.83 -5.56
CA ARG A 14 -40.78 -38.94 -4.80
C ARG A 14 -39.57 -38.45 -5.60
N GLN A 15 -39.47 -38.79 -6.87
CA GLN A 15 -38.38 -38.30 -7.77
C GLN A 15 -38.47 -36.78 -8.00
N CYS A 16 -39.66 -36.23 -8.18
CA CYS A 16 -39.84 -34.79 -8.32
C CYS A 16 -39.49 -34.04 -7.04
N ARG A 17 -39.82 -34.54 -5.86
CA ARG A 17 -39.41 -33.98 -4.57
C ARG A 17 -37.88 -34.05 -4.36
N GLN A 18 -37.24 -35.15 -4.76
CA GLN A 18 -35.79 -35.30 -4.65
C GLN A 18 -35.05 -34.33 -5.61
N LEU A 19 -35.55 -34.12 -6.82
CA LEU A 19 -34.98 -33.17 -7.78
C LEU A 19 -35.16 -31.72 -7.33
N VAL A 20 -36.31 -31.37 -6.75
CA VAL A 20 -36.55 -30.03 -6.19
C VAL A 20 -35.67 -29.79 -4.94
N LEU A 21 -35.48 -30.80 -4.08
CA LEU A 21 -34.60 -30.70 -2.92
C LEU A 21 -33.14 -30.57 -3.34
N ALA A 22 -32.69 -31.33 -4.36
CA ALA A 22 -31.33 -31.22 -4.91
C ALA A 22 -31.10 -29.85 -5.58
N ALA A 23 -32.09 -29.31 -6.31
CA ALA A 23 -32.01 -27.98 -6.90
C ALA A 23 -31.98 -26.86 -5.86
N LEU A 24 -32.70 -26.99 -4.74
CA LEU A 24 -32.68 -26.07 -3.61
C LEU A 24 -31.34 -26.12 -2.87
N ILE A 25 -30.73 -27.29 -2.70
CA ILE A 25 -29.44 -27.45 -2.05
C ILE A 25 -28.33 -26.87 -2.92
N THR A 26 -28.39 -27.01 -4.25
CA THR A 26 -27.43 -26.40 -5.17
C THR A 26 -27.57 -24.88 -5.25
N LEU A 27 -28.78 -24.32 -5.10
CA LEU A 27 -28.97 -22.87 -5.04
C LEU A 27 -28.45 -22.24 -3.71
N VAL A 28 -28.46 -22.98 -2.60
CA VAL A 28 -27.94 -22.52 -1.31
C VAL A 28 -26.40 -22.64 -1.25
N ALA A 29 -25.81 -23.61 -1.98
CA ALA A 29 -24.35 -23.74 -2.07
C ALA A 29 -23.67 -22.66 -2.90
N GLY A 30 -24.41 -21.82 -3.62
CA GLY A 30 -23.90 -20.76 -4.48
C GLY A 30 -23.87 -19.36 -3.86
N ALA A 31 -24.29 -19.17 -2.61
CA ALA A 31 -24.02 -17.95 -1.87
C ALA A 31 -22.55 -18.02 -1.39
N ALA A 32 -21.61 -17.80 -2.30
CA ALA A 32 -20.26 -17.45 -1.91
C ALA A 32 -20.40 -16.21 -1.02
N HIS A 33 -20.22 -16.37 0.30
CA HIS A 33 -20.06 -15.24 1.19
C HIS A 33 -18.87 -14.46 0.64
N ALA A 34 -19.13 -13.31 0.01
CA ALA A 34 -18.09 -12.36 -0.28
C ALA A 34 -17.41 -12.08 1.05
N GLY A 35 -16.16 -12.52 1.21
CA GLY A 35 -15.40 -12.29 2.42
C GLY A 35 -15.29 -10.79 2.68
N TYR A 36 -15.00 -10.41 3.91
CA TYR A 36 -14.96 -9.02 4.37
C TYR A 36 -14.04 -8.12 3.50
N THR A 37 -12.97 -8.68 2.93
CA THR A 37 -12.00 -7.94 2.11
C THR A 37 -12.19 -8.15 0.61
N THR A 38 -13.27 -8.82 0.17
CA THR A 38 -13.54 -9.03 -1.25
C THR A 38 -13.70 -7.70 -1.98
N THR A 39 -12.89 -7.48 -3.00
CA THR A 39 -12.95 -6.30 -3.87
C THR A 39 -13.20 -6.70 -5.33
N ARG A 40 -13.85 -5.81 -6.08
CA ARG A 40 -14.10 -6.02 -7.52
C ARG A 40 -12.80 -6.23 -8.30
N TYR A 41 -11.77 -5.47 -7.96
CA TYR A 41 -10.47 -5.46 -8.63
C TYR A 41 -9.38 -5.97 -7.70
N PRO A 42 -8.31 -6.61 -8.21
CA PRO A 42 -7.21 -7.06 -7.37
C PRO A 42 -6.54 -5.89 -6.66
N ILE A 43 -6.00 -6.16 -5.47
CA ILE A 43 -5.21 -5.24 -4.67
C ILE A 43 -3.74 -5.45 -5.01
N VAL A 44 -3.01 -4.37 -5.26
CA VAL A 44 -1.55 -4.36 -5.41
C VAL A 44 -0.96 -3.53 -4.27
N LEU A 45 -0.16 -4.17 -3.42
CA LEU A 45 0.56 -3.55 -2.31
C LEU A 45 1.94 -3.10 -2.80
N MET A 46 2.32 -1.86 -2.45
CA MET A 46 3.58 -1.24 -2.86
C MET A 46 4.38 -0.75 -1.65
N HIS A 47 5.55 -1.36 -1.45
CA HIS A 47 6.45 -1.05 -0.34
C HIS A 47 7.06 0.37 -0.40
N GLY A 48 7.54 0.85 0.76
CA GLY A 48 8.25 2.11 0.92
C GLY A 48 9.69 2.10 0.41
N MET A 49 10.45 3.12 0.81
CA MET A 49 11.89 3.16 0.63
C MET A 49 12.55 2.04 1.45
N SER A 50 13.67 1.51 0.97
CA SER A 50 14.33 0.30 1.52
C SER A 50 13.44 -0.95 1.61
N GLY A 51 12.25 -0.92 1.00
CA GLY A 51 11.32 -2.04 1.03
C GLY A 51 11.69 -3.14 0.03
N PHE A 52 11.05 -4.28 0.23
CA PHE A 52 11.21 -5.52 -0.50
C PHE A 52 9.85 -6.22 -0.58
N ASP A 53 9.70 -7.22 -1.39
CA ASP A 53 8.56 -8.13 -1.33
C ASP A 53 8.74 -9.10 -0.16
N GLN A 54 9.77 -9.95 -0.25
CA GLN A 54 10.13 -10.92 0.77
C GLN A 54 11.66 -11.08 0.83
N VAL A 55 12.18 -11.15 2.04
CA VAL A 55 13.59 -11.43 2.28
C VAL A 55 13.72 -12.59 3.27
N GLY A 56 14.07 -13.76 2.78
CA GLY A 56 14.06 -14.99 3.57
C GLY A 56 12.66 -15.34 4.05
N ALA A 57 12.43 -15.31 5.37
CA ALA A 57 11.12 -15.53 5.99
C ALA A 57 10.41 -14.23 6.42
N VAL A 58 10.94 -13.07 6.04
CA VAL A 58 10.40 -11.76 6.45
C VAL A 58 9.72 -11.09 5.26
N ASP A 59 8.44 -10.78 5.42
CA ASP A 59 7.64 -10.01 4.47
C ASP A 59 7.62 -8.54 4.88
N TYR A 60 7.71 -7.62 3.90
CA TYR A 60 7.56 -6.18 4.17
C TYR A 60 6.18 -5.86 4.76
N PHE A 61 5.12 -6.41 4.16
CA PHE A 61 3.75 -6.31 4.67
C PHE A 61 3.44 -7.51 5.55
N TYR A 62 3.89 -7.49 6.81
CA TYR A 62 3.78 -8.64 7.71
C TYR A 62 2.32 -9.06 7.96
N GLY A 63 1.95 -10.27 7.51
CA GLY A 63 0.63 -10.85 7.69
C GLY A 63 -0.51 -10.18 6.91
N ILE A 64 -0.33 -8.96 6.40
CA ILE A 64 -1.39 -8.18 5.71
C ILE A 64 -1.86 -8.87 4.42
N PRO A 65 -0.97 -9.32 3.49
CA PRO A 65 -1.42 -10.00 2.28
C PRO A 65 -2.24 -11.26 2.56
N GLN A 66 -1.83 -12.04 3.57
CA GLN A 66 -2.53 -13.25 3.96
C GLN A 66 -3.90 -12.94 4.56
N SER A 67 -3.98 -12.01 5.50
CA SER A 67 -5.24 -11.58 6.12
C SER A 67 -6.26 -11.07 5.08
N LEU A 68 -5.78 -10.30 4.08
CA LEU A 68 -6.64 -9.82 3.00
C LEU A 68 -7.12 -10.98 2.10
N ARG A 69 -6.25 -11.95 1.79
CA ARG A 69 -6.61 -13.14 1.00
C ARG A 69 -7.61 -14.03 1.73
N ASP A 70 -7.43 -14.25 3.02
CA ASP A 70 -8.34 -15.03 3.87
C ASP A 70 -9.74 -14.40 3.93
N GLY A 71 -9.81 -13.07 3.87
CA GLY A 71 -11.07 -12.33 3.75
C GLY A 71 -11.62 -12.24 2.32
N GLY A 72 -11.00 -12.89 1.33
CA GLY A 72 -11.53 -13.03 -0.04
C GLY A 72 -10.94 -12.06 -1.07
N ALA A 73 -9.94 -11.23 -0.74
CA ALA A 73 -9.29 -10.37 -1.71
C ALA A 73 -8.29 -11.13 -2.59
N ARG A 74 -8.12 -10.67 -3.85
CA ARG A 74 -6.99 -11.05 -4.70
C ARG A 74 -5.87 -10.05 -4.49
N VAL A 75 -4.76 -10.48 -3.85
CA VAL A 75 -3.68 -9.59 -3.41
C VAL A 75 -2.36 -9.97 -4.07
N PHE A 76 -1.68 -8.95 -4.60
CA PHE A 76 -0.35 -9.02 -5.18
C PHE A 76 0.55 -8.06 -4.42
N VAL A 77 1.78 -8.47 -4.12
CA VAL A 77 2.81 -7.61 -3.55
C VAL A 77 3.77 -7.27 -4.68
N ALA A 78 3.96 -5.98 -4.94
CA ALA A 78 4.84 -5.52 -6.00
C ALA A 78 6.24 -5.25 -5.46
N GLN A 79 7.26 -5.57 -6.28
CA GLN A 79 8.66 -5.32 -5.98
C GLN A 79 9.26 -4.37 -7.01
N VAL A 80 9.76 -3.23 -6.55
CA VAL A 80 10.48 -2.24 -7.37
C VAL A 80 11.83 -1.92 -6.72
N SER A 81 12.62 -1.03 -7.31
CA SER A 81 13.84 -0.52 -6.67
C SER A 81 13.57 -0.12 -5.22
N ALA A 82 14.33 -0.65 -4.28
CA ALA A 82 14.27 -0.23 -2.88
C ALA A 82 14.61 1.27 -2.73
N PHE A 83 15.53 1.75 -3.57
CA PHE A 83 16.02 3.13 -3.62
C PHE A 83 16.02 3.61 -5.08
N ASN A 84 15.11 4.49 -5.43
CA ASN A 84 15.11 5.24 -6.68
C ASN A 84 14.09 6.39 -6.60
N SER A 85 14.01 7.24 -7.64
CA SER A 85 13.01 8.29 -7.72
C SER A 85 11.59 7.71 -7.75
N SER A 86 10.60 8.50 -7.32
CA SER A 86 9.19 8.11 -7.35
C SER A 86 8.72 7.75 -8.75
N GLU A 87 9.20 8.48 -9.76
CA GLU A 87 8.87 8.23 -11.16
C GLU A 87 9.47 6.91 -11.66
N GLN A 88 10.75 6.63 -11.38
CA GLN A 88 11.40 5.39 -11.81
C GLN A 88 10.74 4.16 -11.17
N ARG A 89 10.45 4.25 -9.86
CA ARG A 89 9.70 3.21 -9.15
C ARG A 89 8.28 3.06 -9.73
N GLY A 90 7.66 4.16 -10.10
CA GLY A 90 6.34 4.19 -10.74
C GLY A 90 6.31 3.46 -12.08
N GLU A 91 7.32 3.65 -12.94
CA GLU A 91 7.45 2.92 -14.21
C GLU A 91 7.60 1.40 -13.98
N GLN A 92 8.41 1.01 -13.00
CA GLN A 92 8.58 -0.40 -12.64
C GLN A 92 7.26 -1.00 -12.12
N LEU A 93 6.52 -0.26 -11.28
CA LEU A 93 5.21 -0.69 -10.80
C LEU A 93 4.18 -0.79 -11.94
N LEU A 94 4.18 0.13 -12.88
CA LEU A 94 3.26 0.13 -14.02
C LEU A 94 3.39 -1.16 -14.85
N GLN A 95 4.61 -1.67 -15.05
CA GLN A 95 4.81 -2.95 -15.73
C GLN A 95 4.19 -4.12 -14.93
N GLN A 96 4.35 -4.13 -13.62
CA GLN A 96 3.76 -5.17 -12.77
C GLN A 96 2.24 -5.07 -12.71
N VAL A 97 1.67 -3.86 -12.69
CA VAL A 97 0.21 -3.65 -12.80
C VAL A 97 -0.33 -4.25 -14.10
N ARG A 98 0.33 -4.03 -15.24
CA ARG A 98 -0.05 -4.65 -16.51
C ARG A 98 0.00 -6.18 -16.46
N ASN A 99 1.02 -6.75 -15.82
CA ASN A 99 1.13 -8.19 -15.61
C ASN A 99 -0.01 -8.73 -14.71
N VAL A 100 -0.33 -8.03 -13.61
CA VAL A 100 -1.46 -8.41 -12.74
C VAL A 100 -2.78 -8.40 -13.51
N LEU A 101 -3.01 -7.39 -14.33
CA LEU A 101 -4.21 -7.30 -15.17
C LEU A 101 -4.28 -8.45 -16.19
N ALA A 102 -3.15 -8.79 -16.83
CA ALA A 102 -3.07 -9.90 -17.77
C ALA A 102 -3.34 -11.26 -17.09
N ILE A 103 -2.77 -11.51 -15.91
CA ILE A 103 -2.94 -12.76 -15.16
C ILE A 103 -4.37 -12.90 -14.63
N THR A 104 -4.98 -11.79 -14.18
CA THR A 104 -6.29 -11.82 -13.50
C THR A 104 -7.47 -11.63 -14.43
N GLY A 105 -7.26 -11.14 -15.65
CA GLY A 105 -8.31 -10.68 -16.56
C GLY A 105 -9.07 -9.45 -16.06
N ALA A 106 -8.59 -8.80 -15.00
CA ALA A 106 -9.23 -7.62 -14.45
C ALA A 106 -8.94 -6.40 -15.33
N GLN A 107 -9.88 -5.44 -15.35
CA GLN A 107 -9.73 -4.20 -16.11
C GLN A 107 -8.93 -3.14 -15.35
N LYS A 108 -8.94 -3.18 -14.02
CA LYS A 108 -8.32 -2.21 -13.11
C LYS A 108 -7.71 -2.90 -11.90
N VAL A 109 -6.88 -2.17 -11.16
CA VAL A 109 -6.36 -2.57 -9.85
C VAL A 109 -6.73 -1.54 -8.79
N ASN A 110 -6.71 -1.95 -7.51
CA ASN A 110 -6.66 -1.09 -6.34
C ASN A 110 -5.21 -1.02 -5.89
N LEU A 111 -4.63 0.16 -5.80
CA LEU A 111 -3.24 0.38 -5.41
C LEU A 111 -3.19 0.84 -3.96
N ILE A 112 -2.36 0.20 -3.15
CA ILE A 112 -2.08 0.61 -1.77
C ILE A 112 -0.58 0.78 -1.64
N GLY A 113 -0.11 1.99 -1.31
CA GLY A 113 1.31 2.31 -1.17
C GLY A 113 1.64 2.79 0.23
N HIS A 114 2.62 2.14 0.87
CA HIS A 114 3.16 2.59 2.16
C HIS A 114 4.37 3.49 1.95
N SER A 115 4.48 4.56 2.75
CA SER A 115 5.64 5.45 2.75
C SER A 115 5.94 5.99 1.35
N HIS A 116 7.16 5.85 0.82
CA HIS A 116 7.53 6.17 -0.57
C HIS A 116 6.65 5.47 -1.61
N GLY A 117 6.09 4.30 -1.28
CA GLY A 117 5.13 3.60 -2.13
C GLY A 117 3.89 4.44 -2.46
N SER A 118 3.52 5.40 -1.60
CA SER A 118 2.41 6.32 -1.86
C SER A 118 2.63 7.19 -3.10
N GLN A 119 3.82 7.76 -3.26
CA GLN A 119 4.17 8.50 -4.48
C GLN A 119 4.30 7.58 -5.70
N THR A 120 4.83 6.36 -5.48
CA THR A 120 4.95 5.34 -6.54
C THR A 120 3.59 4.96 -7.13
N VAL A 121 2.57 4.68 -6.28
CA VAL A 121 1.21 4.33 -6.75
C VAL A 121 0.48 5.54 -7.37
N ARG A 122 0.73 6.75 -6.85
CA ARG A 122 0.20 7.99 -7.43
C ARG A 122 0.73 8.25 -8.83
N TYR A 123 2.01 7.96 -9.08
CA TYR A 123 2.57 8.02 -10.42
C TYR A 123 1.78 7.14 -11.39
N VAL A 124 1.58 5.87 -11.08
CA VAL A 124 0.82 4.93 -11.93
C VAL A 124 -0.60 5.44 -12.19
N ALA A 125 -1.29 5.93 -11.14
CA ALA A 125 -2.64 6.48 -11.27
C ALA A 125 -2.69 7.73 -12.15
N ALA A 126 -1.62 8.51 -12.22
CA ALA A 126 -1.54 9.71 -13.05
C ALA A 126 -1.23 9.41 -14.52
N VAL A 127 -0.33 8.44 -14.80
CA VAL A 127 0.14 8.16 -16.17
C VAL A 127 -0.70 7.08 -16.87
N ALA A 128 -1.42 6.23 -16.12
CA ALA A 128 -2.28 5.17 -16.64
C ALA A 128 -3.61 5.09 -15.86
N PRO A 129 -4.42 6.17 -15.83
CA PRO A 129 -5.62 6.26 -15.00
C PRO A 129 -6.68 5.21 -15.36
N GLU A 130 -6.71 4.74 -16.58
CA GLU A 130 -7.62 3.69 -17.05
C GLU A 130 -7.38 2.33 -16.37
N LEU A 131 -6.17 2.09 -15.84
CA LEU A 131 -5.79 0.83 -15.18
C LEU A 131 -6.07 0.84 -13.66
N VAL A 132 -6.42 2.00 -13.08
CA VAL A 132 -6.53 2.18 -11.63
C VAL A 132 -7.97 2.48 -11.21
N ALA A 133 -8.45 1.78 -10.19
CA ALA A 133 -9.76 2.01 -9.58
C ALA A 133 -9.66 2.87 -8.31
N SER A 134 -8.64 2.63 -7.50
CA SER A 134 -8.38 3.40 -6.29
C SER A 134 -6.88 3.45 -5.95
N VAL A 135 -6.52 4.50 -5.22
CA VAL A 135 -5.21 4.70 -4.59
C VAL A 135 -5.42 4.91 -3.09
N THR A 136 -4.70 4.16 -2.28
CA THR A 136 -4.62 4.37 -0.83
C THR A 136 -3.17 4.64 -0.44
N ALA A 137 -2.93 5.78 0.16
CA ALA A 137 -1.64 6.17 0.72
C ALA A 137 -1.61 5.86 2.22
N VAL A 138 -0.62 5.08 2.66
CA VAL A 138 -0.40 4.68 4.05
C VAL A 138 0.90 5.33 4.51
N GLY A 139 0.87 6.21 5.52
CA GLY A 139 2.05 6.94 6.02
C GLY A 139 2.84 7.66 4.92
N GLY A 140 2.18 8.05 3.84
CA GLY A 140 2.84 8.55 2.63
C GLY A 140 3.32 9.98 2.75
N PRO A 141 4.59 10.30 2.42
CA PRO A 141 5.12 11.67 2.42
C PRO A 141 4.57 12.46 1.20
N ASN A 142 3.24 12.61 1.10
CA ASN A 142 2.57 13.23 -0.05
C ASN A 142 2.92 14.72 -0.19
N LYS A 143 3.32 15.38 0.91
CA LYS A 143 3.86 16.74 0.93
C LYS A 143 5.31 16.80 1.42
N GLY A 144 6.00 15.67 1.43
CA GLY A 144 7.38 15.52 1.86
C GLY A 144 7.54 15.19 3.33
N SER A 145 8.77 14.93 3.74
CA SER A 145 9.17 14.58 5.09
C SER A 145 10.26 15.52 5.57
N LYS A 146 10.08 16.07 6.79
CA LYS A 146 11.12 16.87 7.45
C LYS A 146 12.36 16.05 7.80
N VAL A 147 12.18 14.75 8.04
CA VAL A 147 13.30 13.82 8.20
C VAL A 147 14.10 13.71 6.90
N ALA A 148 13.43 13.59 5.76
CA ALA A 148 14.13 13.56 4.48
C ALA A 148 14.83 14.90 4.18
N ASP A 149 14.22 16.04 4.50
CA ASP A 149 14.87 17.36 4.38
C ASP A 149 16.15 17.42 5.24
N PHE A 150 16.06 16.94 6.50
CA PHE A 150 17.19 16.90 7.41
C PHE A 150 18.32 16.00 6.89
N VAL A 151 17.99 14.80 6.42
CA VAL A 151 18.98 13.86 5.90
C VAL A 151 19.64 14.41 4.64
N ASP A 152 18.87 14.93 3.66
CA ASP A 152 19.41 15.51 2.43
C ASP A 152 20.34 16.70 2.71
N ALA A 153 19.96 17.58 3.64
CA ALA A 153 20.80 18.73 4.04
C ALA A 153 22.10 18.32 4.74
N ASN A 154 22.11 17.21 5.47
CA ASN A 154 23.24 16.79 6.33
C ASN A 154 24.08 15.66 5.70
N LEU A 155 23.70 15.10 4.56
CA LEU A 155 24.53 14.20 3.77
C LEU A 155 25.74 14.92 3.13
N ARG A 156 25.69 16.24 3.01
CA ARG A 156 26.78 17.06 2.46
C ARG A 156 28.00 17.05 3.40
N GLU A 157 29.18 17.10 2.86
CA GLU A 157 30.43 17.13 3.63
C GLU A 157 30.46 18.33 4.56
N GLY A 158 30.93 18.12 5.81
CA GLY A 158 31.13 19.18 6.81
C GLY A 158 30.01 19.40 7.80
N SER A 159 28.88 18.67 7.72
CA SER A 159 27.80 18.78 8.71
C SER A 159 28.19 18.07 10.04
N TRP A 160 28.07 18.79 11.17
CA TRP A 160 28.26 18.22 12.51
C TRP A 160 27.17 17.21 12.89
N LEU A 161 25.98 17.27 12.25
CA LEU A 161 24.87 16.33 12.41
C LEU A 161 25.04 15.06 11.58
N ARG A 162 26.15 14.95 10.84
CA ARG A 162 26.46 13.78 9.98
C ARG A 162 26.36 12.44 10.75
N GLY A 163 26.70 12.45 12.05
CA GLY A 163 26.59 11.26 12.91
C GLY A 163 25.15 10.76 13.07
N VAL A 164 24.18 11.67 13.23
CA VAL A 164 22.75 11.32 13.36
C VAL A 164 22.18 10.88 12.00
N ALA A 165 22.51 11.58 10.92
CA ALA A 165 22.13 11.20 9.56
C ALA A 165 22.76 9.85 9.18
N ALA A 166 24.03 9.61 9.55
CA ALA A 166 24.72 8.35 9.33
C ALA A 166 24.10 7.20 10.15
N ALA A 167 23.69 7.45 11.39
CA ALA A 167 23.01 6.45 12.21
C ALA A 167 21.66 6.05 11.59
N PHE A 168 20.89 7.02 11.07
CA PHE A 168 19.66 6.75 10.32
C PHE A 168 19.94 5.94 9.04
N ILE A 169 20.93 6.36 8.25
CA ILE A 169 21.34 5.65 7.02
C ILE A 169 21.87 4.25 7.35
N ASN A 170 22.59 4.06 8.45
CA ASN A 170 23.12 2.76 8.84
C ASN A 170 22.04 1.83 9.36
N ALA A 171 21.02 2.35 10.08
CA ALA A 171 19.84 1.56 10.46
C ALA A 171 19.10 1.06 9.21
N PHE A 172 18.96 1.89 8.17
CA PHE A 172 18.45 1.48 6.86
C PHE A 172 19.50 0.80 5.97
N GLY A 173 20.78 1.10 6.13
CA GLY A 173 21.88 0.58 5.33
C GLY A 173 22.18 -0.90 5.55
N GLN A 174 21.88 -1.47 6.71
CA GLN A 174 21.91 -2.91 6.93
C GLN A 174 20.85 -3.61 6.09
N VAL A 175 19.67 -2.99 5.95
CA VAL A 175 18.63 -3.43 5.01
C VAL A 175 19.13 -3.31 3.56
N ILE A 176 19.85 -2.23 3.20
CA ILE A 176 20.43 -2.02 1.85
C ILE A 176 21.45 -3.10 1.51
N SER A 177 22.38 -3.43 2.42
CA SER A 177 23.42 -4.44 2.19
C SER A 177 22.82 -5.84 1.99
N PHE A 178 21.75 -6.13 2.71
CA PHE A 178 21.03 -7.37 2.58
C PHE A 178 20.21 -7.44 1.27
N LEU A 179 19.64 -6.32 0.82
CA LEU A 179 18.84 -6.20 -0.39
C LEU A 179 19.67 -6.05 -1.67
N SER A 180 20.90 -5.52 -1.60
CA SER A 180 21.74 -5.30 -2.78
C SER A 180 22.16 -6.60 -3.47
N GLY A 181 22.01 -7.74 -2.80
CA GLY A 181 22.19 -9.08 -3.39
C GLY A 181 20.96 -9.69 -4.06
N SER A 182 19.78 -9.05 -3.94
CA SER A 182 18.50 -9.66 -4.32
C SER A 182 17.64 -8.88 -5.31
N THR A 183 18.00 -7.64 -5.70
CA THR A 183 17.16 -6.82 -6.59
C THR A 183 17.67 -6.78 -8.02
N ALA A 184 16.79 -7.15 -8.97
CA ALA A 184 17.04 -7.00 -10.41
C ALA A 184 17.00 -5.54 -10.91
N TYR A 185 16.73 -4.56 -10.01
CA TYR A 185 16.54 -3.16 -10.35
C TYR A 185 17.71 -2.30 -9.91
N GLU A 186 18.06 -1.31 -10.73
CA GLU A 186 19.04 -0.29 -10.39
C GLU A 186 18.62 0.51 -9.14
N GLN A 187 19.60 0.79 -8.27
CA GLN A 187 19.39 1.50 -7.01
C GLN A 187 20.00 2.90 -7.07
N ASN A 188 19.26 3.92 -6.63
CA ASN A 188 19.73 5.30 -6.52
C ASN A 188 19.20 5.95 -5.24
N ALA A 189 19.96 5.81 -4.16
CA ALA A 189 19.58 6.31 -2.83
C ALA A 189 19.43 7.84 -2.78
N ILE A 190 20.23 8.58 -3.56
CA ILE A 190 20.14 10.04 -3.63
C ILE A 190 18.82 10.46 -4.28
N ALA A 191 18.45 9.82 -5.40
CA ALA A 191 17.20 10.11 -6.07
C ALA A 191 15.98 9.75 -5.19
N ALA A 192 16.05 8.62 -4.46
CA ALA A 192 15.02 8.23 -3.50
C ALA A 192 14.85 9.28 -2.39
N MET A 193 15.94 9.67 -1.74
CA MET A 193 15.91 10.67 -0.66
C MET A 193 15.38 12.01 -1.15
N LYS A 194 15.87 12.51 -2.30
CA LYS A 194 15.36 13.76 -2.89
C LYS A 194 13.87 13.73 -3.19
N SER A 195 13.34 12.61 -3.66
CA SER A 195 11.89 12.46 -3.92
C SER A 195 11.04 12.65 -2.67
N LEU A 196 11.58 12.30 -1.49
CA LEU A 196 10.88 12.36 -0.20
C LEU A 196 11.03 13.69 0.51
N THR A 197 11.95 14.58 0.08
CA THR A 197 12.06 15.93 0.65
C THR A 197 10.79 16.75 0.40
N THR A 198 10.59 17.81 1.18
CA THR A 198 9.49 18.76 0.96
C THR A 198 9.55 19.36 -0.45
N SER A 199 10.74 19.73 -0.93
CA SER A 199 10.93 20.28 -2.27
C SER A 199 10.74 19.24 -3.38
N GLY A 200 11.23 18.01 -3.19
CA GLY A 200 11.03 16.92 -4.14
C GLY A 200 9.57 16.51 -4.28
N SER A 201 8.86 16.39 -3.14
CA SER A 201 7.43 16.12 -3.14
C SER A 201 6.62 17.26 -3.77
N ALA A 202 7.01 18.53 -3.56
CA ALA A 202 6.39 19.67 -4.24
C ALA A 202 6.59 19.60 -5.76
N ALA A 203 7.81 19.26 -6.23
CA ALA A 203 8.09 19.08 -7.66
C ALA A 203 7.31 17.90 -8.26
N PHE A 204 7.16 16.79 -7.52
CA PHE A 204 6.34 15.66 -7.92
C PHE A 204 4.85 16.05 -7.99
N ASN A 205 4.34 16.79 -7.00
CA ASN A 205 2.95 17.25 -6.95
C ASN A 205 2.62 18.25 -8.07
N ALA A 206 3.59 19.06 -8.50
CA ALA A 206 3.40 19.96 -9.66
C ALA A 206 3.13 19.19 -10.95
N LYS A 207 3.72 18.00 -11.11
CA LYS A 207 3.51 17.11 -12.26
C LYS A 207 2.27 16.23 -12.08
N PHE A 208 2.01 15.77 -10.86
CA PHE A 208 0.98 14.79 -10.50
C PHE A 208 0.11 15.29 -9.34
N PRO A 209 -0.74 16.31 -9.58
CA PRO A 209 -1.47 17.01 -8.52
C PRO A 209 -2.71 16.28 -7.99
N GLN A 210 -3.07 15.12 -8.60
CA GLN A 210 -4.32 14.43 -8.32
C GLN A 210 -4.49 14.15 -6.82
N ALA A 211 -5.60 14.60 -6.28
CA ALA A 211 -6.05 14.38 -4.90
C ALA A 211 -5.14 14.95 -3.78
N ILE A 212 -4.12 15.75 -4.12
CA ILE A 212 -3.34 16.48 -3.11
C ILE A 212 -4.22 17.56 -2.49
N PRO A 213 -4.30 17.66 -1.15
CA PRO A 213 -5.03 18.74 -0.49
C PRO A 213 -4.44 20.11 -0.82
N THR A 214 -5.29 21.07 -1.12
CA THR A 214 -4.90 22.48 -1.32
C THR A 214 -4.61 23.21 0.00
N SER A 215 -5.23 22.76 1.09
CA SER A 215 -4.94 23.25 2.44
C SER A 215 -3.72 22.57 3.05
N SER A 216 -3.18 23.16 4.13
CA SER A 216 -1.99 22.62 4.82
C SER A 216 -2.22 21.22 5.39
N CYS A 217 -3.41 20.95 5.95
CA CYS A 217 -3.71 19.72 6.69
C CYS A 217 -5.14 19.17 6.44
N GLY A 218 -5.87 19.67 5.46
CA GLY A 218 -7.21 19.17 5.10
C GLY A 218 -7.17 17.94 4.21
N ASP A 219 -8.34 17.44 3.85
CA ASP A 219 -8.52 16.38 2.88
C ASP A 219 -8.39 16.91 1.44
N GLY A 220 -8.00 16.04 0.52
CA GLY A 220 -8.01 16.31 -0.91
C GLY A 220 -9.30 15.82 -1.57
N ALA A 221 -9.39 15.99 -2.89
CA ALA A 221 -10.50 15.45 -3.66
C ALA A 221 -10.55 13.92 -3.56
N SER A 222 -11.66 13.36 -3.08
CA SER A 222 -11.83 11.91 -2.92
C SER A 222 -11.94 11.15 -4.24
N VAL A 223 -12.30 11.84 -5.34
CA VAL A 223 -12.36 11.26 -6.69
C VAL A 223 -11.75 12.24 -7.69
N VAL A 224 -10.78 11.76 -8.47
CA VAL A 224 -10.17 12.50 -9.59
C VAL A 224 -10.02 11.56 -10.77
N ASN A 225 -10.48 11.98 -11.96
CA ASN A 225 -10.43 11.17 -13.19
C ASN A 225 -11.06 9.76 -13.05
N GLY A 226 -12.10 9.63 -12.22
CA GLY A 226 -12.77 8.35 -11.95
C GLY A 226 -12.02 7.42 -10.99
N ILE A 227 -10.87 7.82 -10.45
CA ILE A 227 -10.09 7.10 -9.46
C ILE A 227 -10.44 7.63 -8.07
N ARG A 228 -10.65 6.73 -7.10
CA ARG A 228 -10.86 7.08 -5.69
C ARG A 228 -9.52 7.18 -4.97
N TYR A 229 -9.35 8.25 -4.19
CA TYR A 229 -8.12 8.49 -3.43
C TYR A 229 -8.40 8.51 -1.93
N TYR A 230 -7.59 7.76 -1.21
CA TYR A 230 -7.66 7.61 0.24
C TYR A 230 -6.29 7.75 0.87
N SER A 231 -6.28 8.13 2.15
CA SER A 231 -5.07 8.08 2.97
C SER A 231 -5.39 7.75 4.42
N TRP A 232 -4.44 7.15 5.11
CA TRP A 232 -4.40 7.04 6.56
C TRP A 232 -2.95 7.01 7.04
N THR A 233 -2.72 7.26 8.32
CA THR A 233 -1.36 7.34 8.90
C THR A 233 -1.39 7.14 10.41
N GLY A 234 -0.22 6.88 10.99
CA GLY A 234 0.01 6.92 12.40
C GLY A 234 0.25 8.34 12.95
N ASP A 235 0.14 8.51 14.26
CA ASP A 235 0.45 9.76 14.98
C ASP A 235 1.35 9.55 16.21
N ARG A 236 1.94 8.36 16.33
CA ARG A 236 2.87 8.01 17.41
C ARG A 236 4.25 7.74 16.82
N ASN A 237 5.28 8.26 17.44
CA ASN A 237 6.66 8.00 17.08
C ASN A 237 7.38 7.07 18.08
N LEU A 238 6.67 6.67 19.14
CA LEU A 238 7.07 5.68 20.12
C LEU A 238 5.84 4.88 20.53
N THR A 239 5.78 3.62 20.16
CA THR A 239 4.65 2.71 20.44
C THR A 239 5.06 1.58 21.38
N ASN A 240 6.33 1.12 21.29
CA ASN A 240 6.86 0.05 22.11
C ASN A 240 8.32 0.35 22.53
N VAL A 241 8.53 0.61 23.82
CA VAL A 241 9.87 0.92 24.37
C VAL A 241 10.88 -0.23 24.26
N PHE A 242 10.42 -1.44 23.94
CA PHE A 242 11.28 -2.61 23.70
C PHE A 242 11.60 -2.80 22.22
N ASP A 243 10.98 -2.03 21.31
CA ASP A 243 11.33 -2.04 19.91
C ASP A 243 12.54 -1.13 19.65
N VAL A 244 13.61 -1.73 19.13
CA VAL A 244 14.88 -1.04 18.88
C VAL A 244 14.77 0.06 17.82
N LEU A 245 13.72 0.02 16.99
CA LEU A 245 13.47 1.01 15.93
C LEU A 245 12.63 2.19 16.43
N ASP A 246 11.89 2.05 17.51
CA ASP A 246 11.04 3.11 18.07
C ASP A 246 11.85 4.30 18.60
N ALA A 247 12.98 4.04 19.27
CA ALA A 247 13.80 5.11 19.81
C ALA A 247 14.38 6.04 18.71
N PRO A 248 14.94 5.55 17.59
CA PRO A 248 15.27 6.38 16.42
C PRO A 248 14.06 7.16 15.86
N LEU A 249 12.88 6.54 15.74
CA LEU A 249 11.67 7.21 15.25
C LEU A 249 11.23 8.33 16.18
N ALA A 250 11.30 8.13 17.50
CA ALA A 250 10.97 9.15 18.49
C ALA A 250 11.89 10.39 18.39
N VAL A 251 13.18 10.18 18.14
CA VAL A 251 14.16 11.26 17.96
C VAL A 251 13.88 12.01 16.65
N LEU A 252 13.71 11.29 15.53
CA LEU A 252 13.47 11.88 14.21
C LEU A 252 12.11 12.58 14.14
N GLY A 253 11.10 12.06 14.83
CA GLY A 253 9.78 12.66 14.92
C GLY A 253 9.78 14.08 15.48
N GLN A 254 10.77 14.46 16.32
CA GLN A 254 10.91 15.82 16.85
C GLN A 254 11.12 16.86 15.72
N LEU A 255 11.69 16.47 14.59
CA LEU A 255 11.93 17.35 13.44
C LEU A 255 10.63 17.90 12.82
N HIS A 256 9.51 17.21 13.01
CA HIS A 256 8.24 17.63 12.42
C HIS A 256 7.59 18.80 13.16
N GLY A 257 7.76 18.92 14.49
CA GLY A 257 7.11 19.95 15.31
C GLY A 257 5.57 19.84 15.32
N ALA A 258 5.01 18.69 14.92
CA ALA A 258 3.59 18.39 14.77
C ALA A 258 3.33 16.91 14.96
N GLN A 259 2.06 16.46 15.03
CA GLN A 259 1.71 15.03 15.06
C GLN A 259 2.31 14.30 13.86
N ASN A 260 2.97 13.18 14.13
CA ASN A 260 3.70 12.39 13.14
C ASN A 260 3.87 10.94 13.60
N ASP A 261 4.20 10.08 12.65
CA ASP A 261 4.49 8.65 12.85
C ASP A 261 5.98 8.34 13.10
N GLY A 262 6.81 9.38 13.23
CA GLY A 262 8.27 9.32 13.35
C GLY A 262 9.00 9.74 12.08
N LEU A 263 8.48 9.46 10.90
CA LEU A 263 9.08 9.80 9.58
C LEU A 263 8.25 10.79 8.77
N VAL A 264 6.93 10.81 8.93
CA VAL A 264 6.01 11.64 8.15
C VAL A 264 5.00 12.31 9.10
N SER A 265 4.72 13.59 8.89
CA SER A 265 3.68 14.27 9.67
C SER A 265 2.27 13.90 9.16
N VAL A 266 1.29 13.86 10.07
CA VAL A 266 -0.12 13.61 9.74
C VAL A 266 -0.60 14.50 8.59
N CYS A 267 -0.23 15.78 8.59
CA CYS A 267 -0.64 16.71 7.53
C CYS A 267 0.04 16.43 6.19
N SER A 268 1.27 15.92 6.19
CA SER A 268 1.99 15.54 4.97
C SER A 268 1.43 14.25 4.36
N SER A 269 0.92 13.32 5.18
CA SER A 269 0.39 12.05 4.71
C SER A 269 -0.97 12.15 4.01
N LYS A 270 -1.68 13.27 4.14
CA LYS A 270 -3.01 13.47 3.57
C LYS A 270 -3.02 13.38 2.03
N LEU A 271 -3.94 12.57 1.52
CA LEU A 271 -4.25 12.40 0.09
C LEU A 271 -5.72 12.02 -0.04
N GLY A 272 -6.48 12.67 -0.92
CA GLY A 272 -7.89 12.37 -1.09
C GLY A 272 -8.66 12.41 0.23
N GLN A 273 -9.54 11.45 0.44
CA GLN A 273 -10.28 11.29 1.69
C GLN A 273 -9.40 10.64 2.76
N SER A 274 -9.26 11.28 3.92
CA SER A 274 -8.60 10.66 5.07
C SER A 274 -9.50 9.62 5.73
N LEU A 275 -9.00 8.41 5.89
CA LEU A 275 -9.71 7.30 6.55
C LEU A 275 -9.50 7.29 8.06
N GLY A 276 -8.46 7.97 8.55
CA GLY A 276 -8.17 8.07 9.97
C GLY A 276 -6.71 8.35 10.28
N VAL A 277 -6.47 8.58 11.56
CA VAL A 277 -5.15 8.67 12.19
C VAL A 277 -5.13 7.70 13.35
N TYR A 278 -4.11 6.85 13.41
CA TYR A 278 -4.05 5.74 14.34
C TYR A 278 -2.85 5.86 15.28
N ALA A 279 -2.93 5.24 16.45
CA ALA A 279 -1.86 5.24 17.44
C ALA A 279 -0.74 4.25 17.04
N GLN A 280 -0.12 4.47 15.89
CA GLN A 280 0.93 3.67 15.27
C GLN A 280 2.11 4.54 14.90
N ASN A 281 3.33 3.97 14.88
CA ASN A 281 4.48 4.58 14.25
C ASN A 281 4.58 4.16 12.78
N HIS A 282 5.51 4.73 12.04
CA HIS A 282 5.69 4.50 10.62
C HIS A 282 5.95 3.04 10.23
N LEU A 283 6.55 2.25 11.12
CA LEU A 283 6.87 0.83 10.88
C LEU A 283 5.74 -0.10 11.32
N ASP A 284 4.86 0.35 12.21
CA ASP A 284 3.68 -0.40 12.65
C ASP A 284 2.54 -0.35 11.61
N GLU A 285 2.66 0.46 10.57
CA GLU A 285 1.65 0.63 9.52
C GLU A 285 1.64 -0.53 8.51
N VAL A 286 2.62 -1.46 8.56
CA VAL A 286 2.82 -2.55 7.57
C VAL A 286 3.17 -3.90 8.19
#